data_90f4b7fc77b49aa402d66c273296818d
#
_entry.id   90f4b7fc77b49aa402d66c273296818d
#
_cell.length_a   1.000
_cell.length_b   1.000
_cell.length_c   1.000
_cell.angle_alpha   90.00
_cell.angle_beta   90.00
_cell.angle_gamma   90.00
#
_symmetry.space_group_name_H-M   'P 1'
#
loop_
_entity.id
_entity.type
_entity.pdbx_description
1 polymer ?
#
loop_
_entity_poly.entity_id
_entity_poly.type
_entity_poly.pdbx_seq_one_letter_code
_entity_poly.pdbx_strand_id
1 'polypeptide(L)'
;MRQTARTAAKLAAVAFMGAGAMASFSMSAHAQKTTEQGIQEYRDMLADGNPAELVELRGEDIWQKPQGPKNASLEQCDLGAGPGKLEGAVATMPRFFSDAGKVMDVETRLVHCMVTLQGRDVAEITKKPYSSAGEKPTELESLVAYVYAQSRGATIKVPQGHPEEKASRARGEKIFFYRAGPYDFSCASCHATDDQRIRLQGLPNLTKPEPAQAAFAAWPAYRVSQGAVRSMQWRMYDCFRQQRFPELKYGSQASIDLITFLGVKAEGGTMQATSLKR
;
A
#
# COMPACT_ATOMS: atom_id res chain seq x y z
N MET A 1 52.99 72.70 42.43
CA MET A 1 52.77 74.11 42.00
C MET A 1 51.41 74.21 41.36
N ARG A 2 50.61 75.08 41.99
CA ARG A 2 49.47 75.88 41.48
C ARG A 2 48.32 75.07 40.79
N GLN A 3 47.17 74.92 41.48
CA GLN A 3 46.08 75.93 41.62
C GLN A 3 45.38 76.06 40.22
N THR A 4 44.14 76.02 40.09
CA THR A 4 42.84 76.41 40.66
C THR A 4 41.87 76.26 39.45
N ALA A 5 40.66 76.22 39.47
CA ALA A 5 39.52 76.53 40.30
C ALA A 5 38.24 76.06 39.58
N ARG A 6 37.29 75.64 40.31
CA ARG A 6 35.84 75.81 40.27
C ARG A 6 35.24 76.55 39.09
N THR A 7 34.19 75.93 38.47
CA THR A 7 32.91 76.65 38.43
C THR A 7 31.73 75.62 38.30
N ALA A 8 30.79 75.85 39.19
CA ALA A 8 29.51 75.14 39.17
C ALA A 8 28.55 75.84 38.22
N ALA A 9 27.76 75.09 37.48
CA ALA A 9 26.54 75.59 36.89
C ALA A 9 25.44 74.48 36.96
N LYS A 10 24.43 74.88 37.73
CA LYS A 10 23.13 74.20 37.81
C LYS A 10 22.46 74.26 36.45
N LEU A 11 21.66 73.25 36.12
CA LEU A 11 20.30 73.46 35.56
C LEU A 11 19.61 72.20 35.22
N ALA A 12 18.47 72.06 35.80
CA ALA A 12 17.17 71.64 35.31
C ALA A 12 16.99 70.18 34.78
N ALA A 13 16.33 69.44 35.62
CA ALA A 13 15.60 68.26 35.30
C ALA A 13 14.43 68.57 34.32
N VAL A 14 14.40 67.95 33.20
CA VAL A 14 13.17 67.80 32.37
C VAL A 14 12.86 66.31 32.28
N ALA A 15 11.88 65.93 33.07
CA ALA A 15 11.30 64.59 32.98
C ALA A 15 10.44 64.52 31.73
N PHE A 16 10.89 63.83 30.69
CA PHE A 16 10.04 63.41 29.55
C PHE A 16 9.53 62.00 29.88
N MET A 17 8.28 61.93 30.32
CA MET A 17 7.51 60.70 30.33
C MET A 17 7.14 60.38 28.88
N GLY A 18 7.95 59.55 28.25
CA GLY A 18 7.60 58.89 26.97
C GLY A 18 6.96 57.55 27.30
N ALA A 19 5.63 57.48 27.32
CA ALA A 19 4.90 56.23 27.32
C ALA A 19 5.14 55.53 25.97
N GLY A 20 6.20 54.71 25.89
CA GLY A 20 6.43 53.80 24.75
C GLY A 20 5.44 52.64 24.81
N ALA A 21 4.40 52.69 24.02
CA ALA A 21 3.55 51.56 23.77
C ALA A 21 4.39 50.45 23.09
N MET A 22 4.81 49.46 23.87
CA MET A 22 5.38 48.24 23.33
C MET A 22 4.22 47.48 22.63
N ALA A 23 4.11 47.67 21.31
CA ALA A 23 3.30 46.82 20.47
C ALA A 23 3.95 45.42 20.51
N SER A 24 3.38 44.53 21.31
CA SER A 24 3.71 43.12 21.30
C SER A 24 3.29 42.53 19.95
N PHE A 25 4.20 42.46 19.00
CA PHE A 25 4.04 41.65 17.81
C PHE A 25 4.00 40.18 18.24
N SER A 26 2.81 39.65 18.48
CA SER A 26 2.59 38.21 18.56
C SER A 26 2.91 37.62 17.21
N MET A 27 4.15 37.23 16.96
CA MET A 27 4.49 36.35 15.87
C MET A 27 3.77 35.02 16.14
N SER A 28 2.65 34.81 15.44
CA SER A 28 2.03 33.50 15.39
C SER A 28 3.08 32.52 14.85
N ALA A 29 3.67 31.73 15.73
CA ALA A 29 4.51 30.62 15.35
C ALA A 29 3.62 29.65 14.55
N HIS A 30 3.68 29.70 13.24
CA HIS A 30 3.11 28.66 12.41
C HIS A 30 3.86 27.38 12.78
N ALA A 31 3.15 26.47 13.43
CA ALA A 31 3.72 25.16 13.75
C ALA A 31 4.19 24.52 12.43
N GLN A 32 5.48 24.28 12.33
CA GLN A 32 6.07 23.68 11.16
C GLN A 32 5.52 22.26 11.02
N LYS A 33 4.85 21.97 9.90
CA LYS A 33 4.26 20.64 9.64
C LYS A 33 5.33 19.57 9.71
N THR A 34 5.00 18.43 10.31
CA THR A 34 5.89 17.29 10.28
C THR A 34 6.02 16.74 8.86
N THR A 35 7.10 16.02 8.59
CA THR A 35 7.28 15.37 7.29
C THR A 35 6.13 14.42 6.96
N GLU A 36 5.62 13.73 7.97
CA GLU A 36 4.46 12.83 7.85
C GLU A 36 3.18 13.59 7.46
N GLN A 37 2.92 14.72 8.10
CA GLN A 37 1.77 15.59 7.75
C GLN A 37 1.88 16.13 6.33
N GLY A 38 3.06 16.59 5.91
CA GLY A 38 3.29 17.05 4.54
C GLY A 38 3.11 15.93 3.49
N ILE A 39 3.52 14.72 3.81
CA ILE A 39 3.31 13.54 2.94
C ILE A 39 1.81 13.20 2.88
N GLN A 40 1.09 13.27 3.99
CA GLN A 40 -0.34 12.96 4.00
C GLN A 40 -1.14 14.00 3.22
N GLU A 41 -0.89 15.29 3.42
CA GLU A 41 -1.53 16.36 2.63
C GLU A 41 -1.27 16.24 1.12
N TYR A 42 -0.04 15.87 0.75
CA TYR A 42 0.28 15.60 -0.65
C TYR A 42 -0.51 14.41 -1.21
N ARG A 43 -0.72 13.37 -0.41
CA ARG A 43 -1.57 12.23 -0.78
C ARG A 43 -3.03 12.64 -0.93
N ASP A 44 -3.53 13.46 -0.01
CA ASP A 44 -4.91 13.94 -0.02
C ASP A 44 -5.16 14.83 -1.25
N MET A 45 -4.22 15.70 -1.62
CA MET A 45 -4.31 16.50 -2.85
C MET A 45 -4.28 15.63 -4.11
N LEU A 46 -3.56 14.52 -4.11
CA LEU A 46 -3.52 13.60 -5.25
C LEU A 46 -4.70 12.60 -5.25
N ALA A 47 -5.45 12.51 -4.16
CA ALA A 47 -6.63 11.62 -4.10
C ALA A 47 -7.74 12.07 -5.06
N ASP A 48 -7.87 13.38 -5.31
CA ASP A 48 -8.80 13.97 -6.27
C ASP A 48 -8.41 13.78 -7.76
N GLY A 49 -7.36 13.05 -8.04
CA GLY A 49 -6.86 12.78 -9.39
C GLY A 49 -5.89 11.60 -9.37
N ASN A 50 -6.25 10.54 -8.65
CA ASN A 50 -5.40 9.35 -8.53
C ASN A 50 -5.15 8.73 -9.92
N PRO A 51 -3.90 8.72 -10.41
CA PRO A 51 -3.59 8.15 -11.73
C PRO A 51 -3.96 6.66 -11.85
N ALA A 52 -4.23 5.99 -10.73
CA ALA A 52 -4.73 4.61 -10.73
C ALA A 52 -6.08 4.49 -11.42
N GLU A 53 -6.92 5.53 -11.44
CA GLU A 53 -8.23 5.50 -12.08
C GLU A 53 -8.13 5.18 -13.58
N LEU A 54 -7.12 5.71 -14.26
CA LEU A 54 -6.87 5.37 -15.67
C LEU A 54 -6.47 3.90 -15.85
N VAL A 55 -5.82 3.32 -14.85
CA VAL A 55 -5.45 1.90 -14.87
C VAL A 55 -6.66 1.02 -14.57
N GLU A 56 -7.56 1.48 -13.69
CA GLU A 56 -8.84 0.83 -13.37
C GLU A 56 -9.75 0.81 -14.60
N LEU A 57 -9.94 1.94 -15.28
CA LEU A 57 -10.73 2.03 -16.53
C LEU A 57 -10.18 1.10 -17.62
N ARG A 58 -8.85 1.03 -17.75
CA ARG A 58 -8.24 0.08 -18.67
C ARG A 58 -8.50 -1.37 -18.24
N GLY A 59 -8.49 -1.65 -16.94
CA GLY A 59 -8.83 -2.96 -16.39
C GLY A 59 -10.26 -3.36 -16.68
N GLU A 60 -11.19 -2.43 -16.61
CA GLU A 60 -12.60 -2.62 -16.98
C GLU A 60 -12.74 -2.99 -18.46
N ASP A 61 -12.10 -2.25 -19.37
CA ASP A 61 -12.10 -2.57 -20.81
C ASP A 61 -11.56 -3.99 -21.07
N ILE A 62 -10.46 -4.36 -20.40
CA ILE A 62 -9.89 -5.73 -20.54
C ILE A 62 -10.84 -6.79 -19.97
N TRP A 63 -11.53 -6.50 -18.87
CA TRP A 63 -12.47 -7.42 -18.22
C TRP A 63 -13.66 -7.77 -19.13
N GLN A 64 -14.21 -6.75 -19.78
CA GLN A 64 -15.39 -6.89 -20.65
C GLN A 64 -15.06 -7.41 -22.04
N LYS A 65 -13.84 -7.17 -22.53
CA LYS A 65 -13.45 -7.49 -23.90
C LYS A 65 -13.17 -8.97 -24.10
N PRO A 66 -13.83 -9.64 -25.08
CA PRO A 66 -13.48 -10.99 -25.46
C PRO A 66 -12.04 -11.11 -25.97
N GLN A 67 -11.29 -12.08 -25.44
CA GLN A 67 -9.89 -12.30 -25.75
C GLN A 67 -9.54 -13.79 -25.75
N GLY A 68 -8.31 -14.09 -26.21
CA GLY A 68 -7.75 -15.42 -26.22
C GLY A 68 -8.38 -16.36 -27.25
N PRO A 69 -7.87 -17.60 -27.33
CA PRO A 69 -8.35 -18.61 -28.30
C PRO A 69 -9.85 -18.92 -28.23
N LYS A 70 -10.45 -18.79 -27.04
CA LYS A 70 -11.89 -19.03 -26.83
C LYS A 70 -12.76 -17.80 -27.10
N ASN A 71 -12.15 -16.65 -27.43
CA ASN A 71 -12.86 -15.39 -27.68
C ASN A 71 -13.89 -15.06 -26.58
N ALA A 72 -13.49 -15.17 -25.31
CA ALA A 72 -14.34 -14.97 -24.15
C ALA A 72 -13.88 -13.76 -23.31
N SER A 73 -14.84 -13.04 -22.72
CA SER A 73 -14.56 -12.02 -21.70
C SER A 73 -14.27 -12.66 -20.33
N LEU A 74 -13.86 -11.83 -19.37
CA LEU A 74 -13.69 -12.28 -18.00
C LEU A 74 -14.94 -12.10 -17.13
N GLU A 75 -16.06 -11.65 -17.70
CA GLU A 75 -17.29 -11.37 -16.97
C GLU A 75 -17.92 -12.59 -16.26
N GLN A 76 -17.49 -13.80 -16.63
CA GLN A 76 -17.87 -15.04 -15.96
C GLN A 76 -16.84 -15.50 -14.91
N CYS A 77 -15.77 -14.74 -14.68
CA CYS A 77 -14.78 -15.07 -13.67
C CYS A 77 -15.40 -14.95 -12.26
N ASP A 78 -15.32 -16.02 -11.49
CA ASP A 78 -15.74 -16.04 -10.10
C ASP A 78 -14.57 -15.71 -9.17
N LEU A 79 -14.62 -14.57 -8.51
CA LEU A 79 -13.66 -14.14 -7.49
C LEU A 79 -14.11 -14.54 -6.06
N GLY A 80 -15.06 -15.48 -5.95
CA GLY A 80 -15.51 -16.02 -4.68
C GLY A 80 -16.86 -15.50 -4.19
N ALA A 81 -17.45 -14.55 -4.91
CA ALA A 81 -18.82 -14.07 -4.70
C ALA A 81 -19.83 -14.65 -5.69
N GLY A 82 -19.37 -15.50 -6.61
CA GLY A 82 -20.10 -16.04 -7.74
C GLY A 82 -19.65 -15.43 -9.07
N PRO A 83 -19.95 -16.08 -10.20
CA PRO A 83 -19.54 -15.62 -11.52
C PRO A 83 -19.92 -14.15 -11.78
N GLY A 84 -18.96 -13.36 -12.20
CA GLY A 84 -19.13 -11.95 -12.55
C GLY A 84 -19.44 -10.98 -11.41
N LYS A 85 -19.56 -11.47 -10.19
CA LYS A 85 -19.81 -10.61 -9.02
C LYS A 85 -18.49 -10.09 -8.45
N LEU A 86 -18.25 -8.79 -8.61
CA LEU A 86 -17.01 -8.15 -8.20
C LEU A 86 -17.14 -7.40 -6.89
N GLU A 87 -18.34 -6.86 -6.59
CA GLU A 87 -18.56 -6.01 -5.41
C GLU A 87 -18.20 -6.77 -4.12
N GLY A 88 -17.23 -6.23 -3.39
CA GLY A 88 -16.75 -6.82 -2.13
C GLY A 88 -15.99 -8.15 -2.26
N ALA A 89 -15.91 -8.75 -3.46
CA ALA A 89 -15.34 -10.08 -3.64
C ALA A 89 -13.89 -10.19 -3.16
N VAL A 90 -13.04 -9.21 -3.51
CA VAL A 90 -11.61 -9.27 -3.14
C VAL A 90 -11.36 -9.07 -1.64
N ALA A 91 -12.29 -8.49 -0.92
CA ALA A 91 -12.19 -8.35 0.54
C ALA A 91 -12.27 -9.71 1.27
N THR A 92 -12.72 -10.77 0.57
CA THR A 92 -12.78 -12.14 1.07
C THR A 92 -11.69 -13.05 0.48
N MET A 93 -10.62 -12.46 -0.04
CA MET A 93 -9.49 -13.21 -0.63
C MET A 93 -8.18 -12.94 0.13
N PRO A 94 -7.24 -13.93 0.15
CA PRO A 94 -7.27 -15.25 -0.51
C PRO A 94 -8.29 -16.24 0.09
N ARG A 95 -8.76 -17.18 -0.72
CA ARG A 95 -9.67 -18.22 -0.30
C ARG A 95 -9.48 -19.52 -1.09
N PHE A 96 -10.05 -20.60 -0.61
CA PHE A 96 -10.09 -21.87 -1.33
C PHE A 96 -11.11 -21.82 -2.48
N PHE A 97 -10.71 -22.29 -3.66
CA PHE A 97 -11.55 -22.45 -4.82
C PHE A 97 -11.64 -23.93 -5.20
N SER A 98 -12.86 -24.48 -5.17
CA SER A 98 -13.09 -25.90 -5.42
C SER A 98 -12.81 -26.31 -6.87
N ASP A 99 -13.05 -25.41 -7.83
CA ASP A 99 -12.76 -25.63 -9.26
C ASP A 99 -11.26 -25.70 -9.58
N ALA A 100 -10.43 -25.08 -8.71
CA ALA A 100 -8.97 -25.10 -8.82
C ALA A 100 -8.31 -26.04 -7.80
N GLY A 101 -9.05 -26.53 -6.80
CA GLY A 101 -8.57 -27.42 -5.74
C GLY A 101 -7.50 -26.79 -4.83
N LYS A 102 -7.42 -25.45 -4.73
CA LYS A 102 -6.37 -24.75 -3.98
C LYS A 102 -6.80 -23.37 -3.51
N VAL A 103 -6.05 -22.83 -2.53
CA VAL A 103 -6.16 -21.42 -2.14
C VAL A 103 -5.54 -20.55 -3.22
N MET A 104 -6.24 -19.49 -3.58
CA MET A 104 -5.78 -18.49 -4.55
C MET A 104 -6.00 -17.08 -4.00
N ASP A 105 -5.07 -16.20 -4.31
CA ASP A 105 -5.25 -14.77 -4.18
C ASP A 105 -5.89 -14.18 -5.46
N VAL A 106 -6.14 -12.89 -5.47
CA VAL A 106 -6.79 -12.21 -6.60
C VAL A 106 -6.00 -12.40 -7.89
N GLU A 107 -4.68 -12.22 -7.86
CA GLU A 107 -3.84 -12.28 -9.05
C GLU A 107 -3.82 -13.69 -9.65
N THR A 108 -3.63 -14.70 -8.81
CA THR A 108 -3.63 -16.11 -9.29
C THR A 108 -5.02 -16.56 -9.74
N ARG A 109 -6.08 -16.03 -9.13
CA ARG A 109 -7.45 -16.31 -9.58
C ARG A 109 -7.76 -15.66 -10.93
N LEU A 110 -7.32 -14.43 -11.18
CA LEU A 110 -7.42 -13.78 -12.48
C LEU A 110 -6.68 -14.57 -13.55
N VAL A 111 -5.45 -15.00 -13.30
CA VAL A 111 -4.69 -15.87 -14.20
C VAL A 111 -5.46 -17.17 -14.49
N HIS A 112 -6.04 -17.79 -13.46
CA HIS A 112 -6.87 -19.00 -13.64
C HIS A 112 -8.07 -18.74 -14.57
N CYS A 113 -8.77 -17.63 -14.40
CA CYS A 113 -9.87 -17.25 -15.29
C CYS A 113 -9.39 -16.97 -16.72
N MET A 114 -8.25 -16.31 -16.91
CA MET A 114 -7.67 -16.09 -18.24
C MET A 114 -7.34 -17.41 -18.95
N VAL A 115 -6.86 -18.40 -18.20
CA VAL A 115 -6.59 -19.74 -18.73
C VAL A 115 -7.89 -20.51 -19.01
N THR A 116 -8.80 -20.56 -18.07
CA THR A 116 -10.00 -21.41 -18.17
C THR A 116 -11.08 -20.84 -19.08
N LEU A 117 -11.36 -19.55 -19.00
CA LEU A 117 -12.39 -18.88 -19.81
C LEU A 117 -11.86 -18.48 -21.18
N GLN A 118 -10.67 -17.89 -21.26
CA GLN A 118 -10.13 -17.36 -22.50
C GLN A 118 -9.24 -18.36 -23.25
N GLY A 119 -8.79 -19.45 -22.61
CA GLY A 119 -7.90 -20.46 -23.22
C GLY A 119 -6.47 -19.97 -23.41
N ARG A 120 -6.03 -18.99 -22.64
CA ARG A 120 -4.69 -18.40 -22.75
C ARG A 120 -3.63 -19.26 -22.06
N ASP A 121 -2.40 -19.14 -22.50
CA ASP A 121 -1.25 -19.83 -21.89
C ASP A 121 -0.78 -19.13 -20.62
N VAL A 122 -0.65 -19.89 -19.53
CA VAL A 122 -0.22 -19.36 -18.23
C VAL A 122 1.20 -18.81 -18.28
N ALA A 123 2.11 -19.44 -19.05
CA ALA A 123 3.49 -19.00 -19.14
C ALA A 123 3.59 -17.64 -19.87
N GLU A 124 2.74 -17.39 -20.86
CA GLU A 124 2.68 -16.09 -21.54
C GLU A 124 2.10 -15.00 -20.62
N ILE A 125 1.01 -15.29 -19.91
CA ILE A 125 0.39 -14.33 -18.97
C ILE A 125 1.37 -13.92 -17.88
N THR A 126 2.12 -14.88 -17.34
CA THR A 126 3.01 -14.67 -16.18
C THR A 126 4.46 -14.36 -16.57
N LYS A 127 4.79 -14.30 -17.86
CA LYS A 127 6.15 -13.98 -18.34
C LYS A 127 6.66 -12.62 -17.87
N LYS A 128 5.80 -11.62 -17.88
CA LYS A 128 6.09 -10.27 -17.36
C LYS A 128 4.87 -9.79 -16.56
N PRO A 129 4.69 -10.28 -15.32
CA PRO A 129 3.50 -9.96 -14.54
C PRO A 129 3.46 -8.49 -14.11
N TYR A 130 4.62 -7.82 -14.08
CA TYR A 130 4.76 -6.42 -13.66
C TYR A 130 5.42 -5.58 -14.75
N SER A 131 4.89 -4.38 -14.97
CA SER A 131 5.53 -3.36 -15.80
C SER A 131 6.82 -2.83 -15.16
N SER A 132 7.74 -2.30 -15.95
CA SER A 132 8.84 -1.50 -15.41
C SER A 132 8.34 -0.11 -14.97
N ALA A 133 9.16 0.62 -14.22
CA ALA A 133 8.81 1.98 -13.80
C ALA A 133 8.58 2.87 -15.03
N GLY A 134 7.46 3.61 -15.05
CA GLY A 134 7.08 4.50 -16.13
C GLY A 134 6.57 3.80 -17.41
N GLU A 135 6.54 2.47 -17.44
CA GLU A 135 5.94 1.75 -18.56
C GLU A 135 4.42 1.65 -18.42
N LYS A 136 3.76 1.38 -19.56
CA LYS A 136 2.33 1.07 -19.58
C LYS A 136 2.04 -0.15 -18.69
N PRO A 137 1.01 -0.08 -17.84
CA PRO A 137 0.62 -1.20 -16.99
C PRO A 137 0.39 -2.48 -17.80
N THR A 138 0.76 -3.63 -17.25
CA THR A 138 0.39 -4.91 -17.85
C THR A 138 -1.12 -5.11 -17.81
N GLU A 139 -1.64 -6.06 -18.58
CA GLU A 139 -3.06 -6.45 -18.49
C GLU A 139 -3.43 -6.87 -17.07
N LEU A 140 -2.55 -7.64 -16.44
CA LEU A 140 -2.78 -8.18 -15.10
C LEU A 140 -2.79 -7.07 -14.04
N GLU A 141 -1.86 -6.11 -14.10
CA GLU A 141 -1.87 -4.94 -13.21
C GLU A 141 -3.16 -4.12 -13.37
N SER A 142 -3.66 -3.98 -14.60
CA SER A 142 -4.89 -3.26 -14.88
C SER A 142 -6.12 -4.00 -14.36
N LEU A 143 -6.22 -5.31 -14.60
CA LEU A 143 -7.29 -6.15 -14.05
C LEU A 143 -7.31 -6.15 -12.53
N VAL A 144 -6.13 -6.25 -11.89
CA VAL A 144 -6.00 -6.17 -10.44
C VAL A 144 -6.51 -4.83 -9.92
N ALA A 145 -6.11 -3.71 -10.55
CA ALA A 145 -6.61 -2.39 -10.17
C ALA A 145 -8.14 -2.32 -10.25
N TYR A 146 -8.71 -2.76 -11.36
CA TYR A 146 -10.16 -2.74 -11.59
C TYR A 146 -10.93 -3.56 -10.55
N VAL A 147 -10.58 -4.85 -10.36
CA VAL A 147 -11.35 -5.72 -9.46
C VAL A 147 -11.22 -5.32 -7.99
N TYR A 148 -10.08 -4.75 -7.59
CA TYR A 148 -9.94 -4.20 -6.24
C TYR A 148 -10.76 -2.93 -6.05
N ALA A 149 -10.86 -2.07 -7.06
CA ALA A 149 -11.69 -0.88 -7.02
C ALA A 149 -13.17 -1.20 -6.74
N GLN A 150 -13.66 -2.32 -7.25
CA GLN A 150 -15.03 -2.79 -7.01
C GLN A 150 -15.28 -3.24 -5.55
N SER A 151 -14.25 -3.34 -4.75
CA SER A 151 -14.37 -3.71 -3.33
C SER A 151 -14.02 -2.56 -2.37
N ARG A 152 -13.90 -1.31 -2.85
CA ARG A 152 -13.70 -0.14 -1.97
C ARG A 152 -14.84 -0.05 -0.95
N GLY A 153 -14.49 0.19 0.31
CA GLY A 153 -15.43 0.26 1.42
C GLY A 153 -15.84 -1.08 2.00
N ALA A 154 -15.53 -2.20 1.34
CA ALA A 154 -15.84 -3.53 1.86
C ALA A 154 -14.94 -3.89 3.04
N THR A 155 -15.51 -4.62 4.01
CA THR A 155 -14.78 -5.10 5.18
C THR A 155 -13.94 -6.33 4.84
N ILE A 156 -12.65 -6.30 5.16
CA ILE A 156 -11.72 -7.42 4.96
C ILE A 156 -12.13 -8.58 5.87
N LYS A 157 -12.37 -9.74 5.25
CA LYS A 157 -12.73 -10.97 5.94
C LYS A 157 -12.20 -12.18 5.18
N VAL A 158 -10.91 -12.48 5.37
CA VAL A 158 -10.26 -13.62 4.72
C VAL A 158 -10.74 -14.93 5.36
N PRO A 159 -11.40 -15.83 4.60
CA PRO A 159 -12.03 -17.01 5.16
C PRO A 159 -11.00 -17.98 5.73
N GLN A 160 -11.41 -18.66 6.80
CA GLN A 160 -10.64 -19.71 7.48
C GLN A 160 -11.50 -20.94 7.76
N GLY A 161 -12.54 -21.14 6.94
CA GLY A 161 -13.46 -22.29 7.07
C GLY A 161 -12.86 -23.59 6.53
N HIS A 162 -12.20 -23.50 5.36
CA HIS A 162 -11.61 -24.67 4.71
C HIS A 162 -10.25 -25.07 5.34
N PRO A 163 -9.91 -26.37 5.44
CA PRO A 163 -8.61 -26.82 5.97
C PRO A 163 -7.42 -26.21 5.25
N GLU A 164 -7.48 -26.09 3.91
CA GLU A 164 -6.41 -25.48 3.11
C GLU A 164 -6.22 -23.97 3.36
N GLU A 165 -7.26 -23.25 3.73
CA GLU A 165 -7.17 -21.82 4.13
C GLU A 165 -6.40 -21.69 5.44
N LYS A 166 -6.70 -22.56 6.42
CA LYS A 166 -5.97 -22.64 7.70
C LYS A 166 -4.52 -23.03 7.48
N ALA A 167 -4.27 -24.02 6.61
CA ALA A 167 -2.93 -24.48 6.27
C ALA A 167 -2.12 -23.37 5.56
N SER A 168 -2.74 -22.66 4.62
CA SER A 168 -2.13 -21.53 3.92
C SER A 168 -1.73 -20.42 4.90
N ARG A 169 -2.65 -20.02 5.79
CA ARG A 169 -2.35 -19.05 6.84
C ARG A 169 -1.17 -19.50 7.71
N ALA A 170 -1.16 -20.77 8.15
CA ALA A 170 -0.10 -21.29 9.02
C ALA A 170 1.27 -21.32 8.32
N ARG A 171 1.32 -21.65 7.02
CA ARG A 171 2.55 -21.57 6.22
C ARG A 171 2.99 -20.12 6.05
N GLY A 172 2.06 -19.20 5.77
CA GLY A 172 2.35 -17.77 5.65
C GLY A 172 2.91 -17.17 6.94
N GLU A 173 2.38 -17.57 8.10
CA GLU A 173 2.92 -17.17 9.40
C GLU A 173 4.36 -17.67 9.60
N LYS A 174 4.64 -18.91 9.25
CA LYS A 174 6.02 -19.44 9.29
C LYS A 174 6.96 -18.64 8.40
N ILE A 175 6.55 -18.32 7.16
CA ILE A 175 7.36 -17.53 6.23
C ILE A 175 7.58 -16.12 6.78
N PHE A 176 6.57 -15.49 7.39
CA PHE A 176 6.67 -14.14 7.94
C PHE A 176 7.75 -14.03 9.04
N PHE A 177 7.90 -15.05 9.86
CA PHE A 177 8.89 -15.12 10.94
C PHE A 177 10.20 -15.81 10.53
N TYR A 178 10.26 -16.46 9.36
CA TYR A 178 11.44 -17.18 8.92
C TYR A 178 12.57 -16.24 8.52
N ARG A 179 13.73 -16.40 9.16
CA ARG A 179 14.93 -15.61 8.85
C ARG A 179 15.68 -16.23 7.68
N ALA A 180 16.04 -15.39 6.72
CA ALA A 180 16.67 -15.83 5.48
C ALA A 180 17.59 -14.75 4.88
N GLY A 181 18.30 -15.14 3.85
CA GLY A 181 19.19 -14.25 3.11
C GLY A 181 20.47 -13.90 3.87
N PRO A 182 21.40 -13.16 3.24
CA PRO A 182 22.71 -12.83 3.80
C PRO A 182 22.63 -11.87 5.01
N TYR A 183 21.50 -11.20 5.19
CA TYR A 183 21.28 -10.30 6.34
C TYR A 183 20.60 -10.99 7.52
N ASP A 184 20.23 -12.25 7.37
CA ASP A 184 19.51 -13.02 8.38
C ASP A 184 18.27 -12.28 8.90
N PHE A 185 17.47 -11.68 8.00
CA PHE A 185 16.23 -10.99 8.31
C PHE A 185 15.02 -11.88 8.05
N SER A 186 13.90 -11.49 8.63
CA SER A 186 12.56 -11.98 8.32
C SER A 186 11.64 -10.78 8.02
N CYS A 187 10.44 -11.01 7.55
CA CYS A 187 9.44 -9.94 7.48
C CYS A 187 9.21 -9.32 8.87
N ALA A 188 9.18 -10.18 9.90
CA ALA A 188 9.03 -9.77 11.30
C ALA A 188 10.17 -8.86 11.80
N SER A 189 11.40 -8.99 11.27
CA SER A 189 12.52 -8.11 11.66
C SER A 189 12.21 -6.62 11.47
N CYS A 190 11.35 -6.30 10.48
CA CYS A 190 10.95 -4.93 10.18
C CYS A 190 9.46 -4.67 10.50
N HIS A 191 8.61 -5.70 10.51
CA HIS A 191 7.16 -5.57 10.57
C HIS A 191 6.53 -6.18 11.83
N ALA A 192 7.31 -6.49 12.85
CA ALA A 192 6.80 -6.95 14.15
C ALA A 192 7.17 -6.01 15.33
N THR A 193 7.74 -4.86 15.03
CA THR A 193 8.15 -3.86 16.01
C THR A 193 7.53 -2.51 15.64
N ASP A 194 7.09 -1.74 16.65
CA ASP A 194 6.56 -0.41 16.43
C ASP A 194 7.68 0.58 16.05
N ASP A 195 7.29 1.67 15.41
CA ASP A 195 8.14 2.81 15.06
C ASP A 195 9.37 2.47 14.19
N GLN A 196 9.37 1.31 13.55
CA GLN A 196 10.40 0.96 12.60
C GLN A 196 10.32 1.84 11.36
N ARG A 197 11.47 2.23 10.84
CA ARG A 197 11.58 3.08 9.66
C ARG A 197 12.62 2.53 8.68
N ILE A 198 12.31 2.69 7.41
CA ILE A 198 13.28 2.51 6.35
C ILE A 198 13.35 3.79 5.52
N ARG A 199 14.51 4.44 5.51
CA ARG A 199 14.68 5.77 4.91
C ARG A 199 13.70 6.77 5.56
N LEU A 200 12.81 7.40 4.78
CA LEU A 200 11.80 8.37 5.26
C LEU A 200 10.41 7.75 5.45
N GLN A 201 10.29 6.42 5.42
CA GLN A 201 9.02 5.73 5.53
C GLN A 201 8.92 4.94 6.82
N GLY A 202 7.84 5.16 7.57
CA GLY A 202 7.45 4.30 8.67
C GLY A 202 7.03 2.93 8.14
N LEU A 203 7.40 1.88 8.86
CA LEU A 203 7.01 0.51 8.56
C LEU A 203 5.88 0.10 9.51
N PRO A 204 4.74 -0.41 8.99
CA PRO A 204 3.64 -0.86 9.84
C PRO A 204 4.04 -2.11 10.62
N ASN A 205 3.63 -2.18 11.88
CA ASN A 205 3.70 -3.41 12.66
C ASN A 205 2.54 -4.33 12.25
N LEU A 206 2.81 -5.30 11.38
CA LEU A 206 1.81 -6.19 10.80
C LEU A 206 1.34 -7.31 11.76
N THR A 207 1.88 -7.35 12.97
CA THR A 207 1.40 -8.25 14.02
C THR A 207 0.24 -7.64 14.82
N LYS A 208 0.04 -6.32 14.73
CA LYS A 208 -1.06 -5.59 15.37
C LYS A 208 -2.22 -5.35 14.41
N PRO A 209 -3.49 -5.39 14.87
CA PRO A 209 -4.66 -5.26 14.00
C PRO A 209 -4.67 -3.97 13.18
N GLU A 210 -4.68 -2.80 13.83
CA GLU A 210 -4.83 -1.50 13.14
C GLU A 210 -3.77 -1.23 12.08
N PRO A 211 -2.44 -1.38 12.36
CA PRO A 211 -1.44 -1.18 11.32
C PRO A 211 -1.50 -2.24 10.20
N ALA A 212 -1.89 -3.48 10.51
CA ALA A 212 -2.08 -4.53 9.52
C ALA A 212 -3.27 -4.23 8.60
N GLN A 213 -4.40 -3.78 9.17
CA GLN A 213 -5.60 -3.36 8.43
C GLN A 213 -5.26 -2.23 7.46
N ALA A 214 -4.65 -1.14 7.95
CA ALA A 214 -4.27 0.00 7.13
C ALA A 214 -3.27 -0.38 6.03
N ALA A 215 -2.31 -1.25 6.35
CA ALA A 215 -1.31 -1.69 5.37
C ALA A 215 -1.92 -2.58 4.29
N PHE A 216 -2.71 -3.58 4.65
CA PHE A 216 -3.30 -4.53 3.70
C PHE A 216 -4.36 -3.86 2.82
N ALA A 217 -5.26 -3.09 3.42
CA ALA A 217 -6.35 -2.40 2.75
C ALA A 217 -5.90 -1.44 1.65
N ALA A 218 -4.67 -0.93 1.75
CA ALA A 218 -4.12 0.07 0.84
C ALA A 218 -3.44 -0.52 -0.42
N TRP A 219 -3.45 -1.84 -0.61
CA TRP A 219 -2.92 -2.49 -1.80
C TRP A 219 -4.04 -3.13 -2.63
N PRO A 220 -3.96 -3.04 -3.97
CA PRO A 220 -2.92 -2.43 -4.81
C PRO A 220 -2.80 -0.92 -4.60
N ALA A 221 -1.66 -0.36 -5.02
CA ALA A 221 -1.39 1.06 -4.86
C ALA A 221 -0.67 1.63 -6.09
N TYR A 222 -1.03 2.85 -6.49
CA TYR A 222 -0.24 3.62 -7.42
C TYR A 222 1.02 4.13 -6.69
N ARG A 223 2.18 3.68 -7.15
CA ARG A 223 3.49 4.10 -6.63
C ARG A 223 3.99 5.30 -7.42
N VAL A 224 3.90 6.51 -6.84
CA VAL A 224 4.31 7.76 -7.50
C VAL A 224 5.76 7.69 -7.98
N SER A 225 6.67 7.16 -7.14
CA SER A 225 8.09 7.03 -7.51
C SER A 225 8.36 6.07 -8.66
N GLN A 226 7.37 5.31 -9.11
CA GLN A 226 7.48 4.34 -10.19
C GLN A 226 6.53 4.63 -11.36
N GLY A 227 5.59 5.55 -11.18
CA GLY A 227 4.57 5.85 -12.18
C GLY A 227 3.71 4.63 -12.54
N ALA A 228 3.44 3.73 -11.58
CA ALA A 228 2.78 2.46 -11.86
C ALA A 228 1.93 1.95 -10.69
N VAL A 229 0.82 1.27 -11.00
CA VAL A 229 0.08 0.48 -10.02
C VAL A 229 0.87 -0.77 -9.67
N ARG A 230 0.95 -1.07 -8.39
CA ARG A 230 1.65 -2.24 -7.86
C ARG A 230 0.73 -3.06 -6.96
N SER A 231 0.73 -4.36 -7.17
CA SER A 231 -0.05 -5.30 -6.38
C SER A 231 0.63 -5.69 -5.06
N MET A 232 -0.07 -6.46 -4.23
CA MET A 232 0.51 -7.02 -3.00
C MET A 232 1.61 -8.04 -3.32
N GLN A 233 1.45 -8.87 -4.35
CA GLN A 233 2.51 -9.80 -4.78
C GLN A 233 3.77 -9.05 -5.21
N TRP A 234 3.60 -7.97 -5.99
CA TRP A 234 4.72 -7.11 -6.36
C TRP A 234 5.40 -6.51 -5.11
N ARG A 235 4.62 -6.05 -4.14
CA ARG A 235 5.18 -5.46 -2.91
C ARG A 235 6.02 -6.47 -2.14
N MET A 236 5.57 -7.71 -2.02
CA MET A 236 6.35 -8.77 -1.38
C MET A 236 7.60 -9.13 -2.20
N TYR A 237 7.46 -9.30 -3.51
CA TYR A 237 8.59 -9.51 -4.42
C TYR A 237 9.66 -8.43 -4.22
N ASP A 238 9.27 -7.16 -4.20
CA ASP A 238 10.20 -6.03 -4.03
C ASP A 238 10.90 -6.06 -2.65
N CYS A 239 10.19 -6.42 -1.58
CA CYS A 239 10.80 -6.63 -0.26
C CYS A 239 11.82 -7.77 -0.29
N PHE A 240 11.46 -8.92 -0.84
CA PHE A 240 12.36 -10.09 -0.95
C PHE A 240 13.63 -9.73 -1.72
N ARG A 241 13.50 -9.07 -2.86
CA ARG A 241 14.62 -8.61 -3.68
C ARG A 241 15.52 -7.63 -2.93
N GLN A 242 14.95 -6.63 -2.25
CA GLN A 242 15.71 -5.61 -1.52
C GLN A 242 16.45 -6.18 -0.32
N GLN A 243 15.86 -7.15 0.37
CA GLN A 243 16.46 -7.82 1.52
C GLN A 243 17.32 -9.03 1.14
N ARG A 244 17.48 -9.28 -0.17
CA ARG A 244 18.24 -10.43 -0.71
C ARG A 244 17.75 -11.78 -0.16
N PHE A 245 16.45 -11.91 0.06
CA PHE A 245 15.82 -13.19 0.35
C PHE A 245 15.85 -14.09 -0.89
N PRO A 246 15.66 -15.42 -0.72
CA PRO A 246 15.39 -16.28 -1.87
C PRO A 246 14.26 -15.71 -2.72
N GLU A 247 14.34 -15.86 -4.04
CA GLU A 247 13.38 -15.29 -4.98
C GLU A 247 11.94 -15.74 -4.65
N LEU A 248 11.06 -14.76 -4.46
CA LEU A 248 9.62 -14.99 -4.34
C LEU A 248 9.01 -14.96 -5.74
N LYS A 249 8.80 -16.14 -6.32
CA LYS A 249 8.20 -16.25 -7.67
C LYS A 249 6.75 -15.79 -7.66
N TYR A 250 6.37 -15.09 -8.73
CA TYR A 250 4.99 -14.67 -8.96
C TYR A 250 4.03 -15.86 -8.93
N GLY A 251 2.90 -15.70 -8.25
CA GLY A 251 1.87 -16.75 -8.13
C GLY A 251 2.31 -18.00 -7.39
N SER A 252 3.48 -17.98 -6.73
CA SER A 252 3.95 -19.13 -5.95
C SER A 252 3.09 -19.36 -4.71
N GLN A 253 3.09 -20.61 -4.21
CA GLN A 253 2.39 -20.92 -2.96
C GLN A 253 2.88 -20.05 -1.80
N ALA A 254 4.17 -19.73 -1.76
CA ALA A 254 4.73 -18.87 -0.72
C ALA A 254 4.16 -17.45 -0.75
N SER A 255 3.94 -16.86 -1.94
CA SER A 255 3.31 -15.54 -2.05
C SER A 255 1.84 -15.58 -1.60
N ILE A 256 1.08 -16.60 -2.01
CA ILE A 256 -0.32 -16.78 -1.62
C ILE A 256 -0.44 -16.99 -0.10
N ASP A 257 0.41 -17.83 0.47
CA ASP A 257 0.41 -18.12 1.90
C ASP A 257 0.71 -16.86 2.73
N LEU A 258 1.70 -16.05 2.31
CA LEU A 258 1.98 -14.76 2.95
C LEU A 258 0.79 -13.80 2.86
N ILE A 259 0.16 -13.66 1.69
CA ILE A 259 -1.03 -12.81 1.52
C ILE A 259 -2.18 -13.32 2.40
N THR A 260 -2.36 -14.63 2.50
CA THR A 260 -3.38 -15.24 3.38
C THR A 260 -3.13 -14.86 4.85
N PHE A 261 -1.89 -15.00 5.32
CA PHE A 261 -1.53 -14.61 6.69
C PHE A 261 -1.78 -13.13 6.94
N LEU A 262 -1.29 -12.26 6.04
CA LEU A 262 -1.45 -10.80 6.16
C LEU A 262 -2.92 -10.37 6.09
N GLY A 263 -3.71 -10.97 5.21
CA GLY A 263 -5.14 -10.70 5.10
C GLY A 263 -5.93 -11.10 6.35
N VAL A 264 -5.59 -12.24 6.97
CA VAL A 264 -6.19 -12.65 8.26
C VAL A 264 -5.77 -11.69 9.39
N LYS A 265 -4.54 -11.17 9.39
CA LYS A 265 -4.12 -10.13 10.34
C LYS A 265 -4.84 -8.80 10.13
N ALA A 266 -5.29 -8.54 8.92
CA ALA A 266 -6.01 -7.33 8.53
C ALA A 266 -7.54 -7.45 8.68
N GLU A 267 -8.06 -8.54 9.25
CA GLU A 267 -9.50 -8.75 9.41
C GLU A 267 -10.18 -7.57 10.08
N GLY A 268 -11.34 -7.17 9.57
CA GLY A 268 -12.11 -6.02 10.05
C GLY A 268 -11.68 -4.67 9.47
N GLY A 269 -10.56 -4.59 8.75
CA GLY A 269 -10.15 -3.40 8.03
C GLY A 269 -11.08 -3.09 6.86
N THR A 270 -11.09 -1.83 6.39
CA THR A 270 -11.90 -1.39 5.25
C THR A 270 -11.02 -1.22 4.02
N MET A 271 -11.37 -1.88 2.91
CA MET A 271 -10.65 -1.80 1.63
C MET A 271 -10.58 -0.36 1.10
N GLN A 272 -9.39 0.08 0.76
CA GLN A 272 -9.11 1.44 0.27
C GLN A 272 -8.45 1.47 -1.13
N ALA A 273 -8.23 0.30 -1.69
CA ALA A 273 -7.53 0.17 -2.98
C ALA A 273 -8.35 0.80 -4.14
N THR A 274 -7.76 1.40 -5.13
CA THR A 274 -6.32 1.54 -5.38
C THR A 274 -5.82 2.79 -4.67
N SER A 275 -4.92 2.63 -3.72
CA SER A 275 -4.44 3.77 -2.96
C SER A 275 -3.25 4.47 -3.64
N LEU A 276 -2.87 5.62 -3.13
CA LEU A 276 -1.67 6.35 -3.56
C LEU A 276 -0.55 6.14 -2.55
N LYS A 277 0.64 5.74 -3.04
CA LYS A 277 1.84 5.59 -2.21
C LYS A 277 3.07 6.18 -2.89
N ARG A 278 4.01 6.63 -2.09
CA ARG A 278 5.30 7.16 -2.57
C ARG A 278 6.11 6.11 -3.33
#